data_da5fff7942e04aa5ea3097b66279fb65
#
_entry.id   da5fff7942e04aa5ea3097b66279fb65
#
_cell.length_a   1.000
_cell.length_b   1.000
_cell.length_c   1.000
_cell.angle_alpha   90.00
_cell.angle_beta   90.00
_cell.angle_gamma   90.00
#
_symmetry.space_group_name_H-M   'P 1'
#
loop_
_entity.id
_entity.type
_entity.pdbx_description
1 polymer ?
#
loop_
_entity_poly.entity_id
_entity_poly.type
_entity_poly.pdbx_seq_one_letter_code
_entity_poly.pdbx_strand_id
1 'polypeptide(L)'
;LGLTQEDADYFAGLDGVRAAEGARSVDLTAEFEDEGMTLKALTLSDAVNRPSLTAGRMPERADECLADADRFTEADLGKTLTVQAASVNDAFTQTAFTIVGLAETPLYLGAERGTTSLGGGTLNGFVLLQPEAFAMDYFTEIYLLLDGTQGTDLYSDAYDDAVDAMRPTLTAALKERAQKRYDDIIDEARDALSKAQKEY
;
A
#
# COMPACT_ATOMS: atom_id res chain seq x y z
N LEU A 1 -7.28 8.16 11.22
CA LEU A 1 -6.85 6.95 11.94
C LEU A 1 -6.20 6.01 10.94
N GLY A 2 -4.97 5.61 11.15
CA GLY A 2 -4.21 4.71 10.29
C GLY A 2 -2.79 4.54 10.84
N LEU A 3 -1.96 3.79 10.16
CA LEU A 3 -0.56 3.59 10.51
C LEU A 3 0.27 4.82 10.10
N THR A 4 1.35 5.10 10.81
CA THR A 4 2.19 6.28 10.60
C THR A 4 3.63 5.89 10.26
N GLN A 5 4.44 6.87 9.86
CA GLN A 5 5.88 6.66 9.67
C GLN A 5 6.55 6.23 11.00
N GLU A 6 6.11 6.78 12.14
CA GLU A 6 6.61 6.37 13.46
C GLU A 6 6.32 4.89 13.74
N ASP A 7 5.19 4.36 13.27
CA ASP A 7 4.89 2.93 13.39
C ASP A 7 5.82 2.10 12.51
N ALA A 8 6.06 2.50 11.26
CA ALA A 8 6.99 1.81 10.36
C ALA A 8 8.42 1.79 10.95
N ASP A 9 8.90 2.93 11.46
CA ASP A 9 10.21 3.06 12.08
C ASP A 9 10.32 2.19 13.34
N TYR A 10 9.26 2.13 14.15
CA TYR A 10 9.21 1.26 15.33
C TYR A 10 9.34 -0.22 14.94
N PHE A 11 8.60 -0.69 13.93
CA PHE A 11 8.71 -2.07 13.45
C PHE A 11 10.08 -2.36 12.83
N ALA A 12 10.68 -1.40 12.11
CA ALA A 12 12.01 -1.54 11.55
C ALA A 12 13.11 -1.71 12.63
N GLY A 13 12.86 -1.19 13.85
CA GLY A 13 13.77 -1.31 15.00
C GLY A 13 13.66 -2.61 15.78
N LEU A 14 12.71 -3.49 15.46
CA LEU A 14 12.54 -4.75 16.19
C LEU A 14 13.61 -5.78 15.78
N ASP A 15 14.14 -6.51 16.77
CA ASP A 15 15.03 -7.64 16.50
C ASP A 15 14.31 -8.69 15.64
N GLY A 16 14.95 -9.13 14.57
CA GLY A 16 14.38 -10.08 13.60
C GLY A 16 13.59 -9.42 12.46
N VAL A 17 13.45 -8.09 12.46
CA VAL A 17 12.91 -7.32 11.33
C VAL A 17 14.06 -6.66 10.57
N ARG A 18 14.23 -7.02 9.32
CA ARG A 18 15.29 -6.52 8.45
C ARG A 18 14.93 -5.21 7.76
N ALA A 19 13.67 -5.05 7.42
CA ALA A 19 13.12 -3.83 6.84
C ALA A 19 11.64 -3.73 7.16
N ALA A 20 11.14 -2.49 7.30
CA ALA A 20 9.72 -2.17 7.37
C ALA A 20 9.43 -1.01 6.45
N GLU A 21 8.33 -1.06 5.72
CA GLU A 21 7.91 -0.02 4.78
C GLU A 21 6.41 0.22 4.90
N GLY A 22 6.04 1.48 5.14
CA GLY A 22 4.64 1.90 5.13
C GLY A 22 4.09 1.98 3.72
N ALA A 23 2.91 1.44 3.50
CA ALA A 23 2.26 1.42 2.19
C ALA A 23 0.80 1.84 2.27
N ARG A 24 0.27 2.26 1.13
CA ARG A 24 -1.14 2.56 0.95
C ARG A 24 -1.71 1.60 -0.09
N SER A 25 -2.88 1.08 0.19
CA SER A 25 -3.63 0.17 -0.66
C SER A 25 -5.07 0.67 -0.74
N VAL A 26 -5.54 0.98 -1.95
CA VAL A 26 -6.88 1.53 -2.20
C VAL A 26 -7.51 0.83 -3.38
N ASP A 27 -8.69 0.24 -3.18
CA ASP A 27 -9.48 -0.26 -4.28
C ASP A 27 -10.16 0.91 -4.99
N LEU A 28 -10.15 0.92 -6.31
CA LEU A 28 -10.71 1.98 -7.13
C LEU A 28 -11.43 1.44 -8.36
N THR A 29 -12.38 2.22 -8.86
CA THR A 29 -12.89 2.06 -10.23
C THR A 29 -12.21 3.06 -11.15
N ALA A 30 -11.79 2.61 -12.30
CA ALA A 30 -11.14 3.41 -13.31
C ALA A 30 -11.75 3.19 -14.69
N GLU A 31 -11.55 4.16 -15.56
CA GLU A 31 -11.88 4.08 -16.98
C GLU A 31 -10.58 4.04 -17.78
N PHE A 32 -10.48 3.10 -18.70
CA PHE A 32 -9.37 2.93 -19.61
C PHE A 32 -9.90 2.56 -20.98
N GLU A 33 -9.66 3.40 -22.00
CA GLU A 33 -10.13 3.20 -23.37
C GLU A 33 -11.64 2.92 -23.47
N ASP A 34 -12.47 3.72 -22.76
CA ASP A 34 -13.93 3.59 -22.67
C ASP A 34 -14.43 2.31 -21.95
N GLU A 35 -13.52 1.53 -21.35
CA GLU A 35 -13.87 0.38 -20.53
C GLU A 35 -13.71 0.70 -19.03
N GLY A 36 -14.74 0.38 -18.25
CA GLY A 36 -14.70 0.44 -16.79
C GLY A 36 -13.98 -0.77 -16.20
N MET A 37 -13.08 -0.56 -15.25
CA MET A 37 -12.38 -1.61 -14.54
C MET A 37 -12.23 -1.32 -13.05
N THR A 38 -12.05 -2.37 -12.26
CA THR A 38 -11.77 -2.26 -10.83
C THR A 38 -10.34 -2.67 -10.57
N LEU A 39 -9.55 -1.76 -10.02
CA LEU A 39 -8.13 -1.96 -9.79
C LEU A 39 -7.78 -1.73 -8.32
N LYS A 40 -6.64 -2.27 -7.90
CA LYS A 40 -5.98 -1.92 -6.65
C LYS A 40 -4.83 -0.95 -6.91
N ALA A 41 -4.92 0.25 -6.36
CA ALA A 41 -3.78 1.16 -6.30
C ALA A 41 -2.93 0.80 -5.08
N LEU A 42 -1.65 0.59 -5.31
CA LEU A 42 -0.65 0.25 -4.31
C LEU A 42 0.47 1.29 -4.34
N THR A 43 1.04 1.61 -3.19
CA THR A 43 2.27 2.43 -3.15
C THR A 43 3.42 1.68 -3.83
N LEU A 44 4.14 2.37 -4.69
CA LEU A 44 5.39 1.88 -5.26
C LEU A 44 6.43 1.74 -4.14
N SER A 45 6.84 0.50 -3.88
CA SER A 45 7.75 0.15 -2.79
C SER A 45 9.20 0.11 -3.26
N ASP A 46 10.11 0.63 -2.39
CA ASP A 46 11.56 0.68 -2.65
C ASP A 46 12.36 -0.36 -1.85
N ALA A 47 11.90 -0.73 -0.67
CA ALA A 47 12.60 -1.63 0.24
C ALA A 47 11.98 -3.04 0.30
N VAL A 48 10.67 -3.10 0.45
CA VAL A 48 9.92 -4.36 0.58
C VAL A 48 8.95 -4.48 -0.59
N ASN A 49 8.75 -5.67 -1.13
CA ASN A 49 7.86 -5.92 -2.29
C ASN A 49 8.21 -5.11 -3.54
N ARG A 50 9.49 -4.91 -3.82
CA ARG A 50 9.97 -4.20 -5.02
C ARG A 50 9.39 -4.83 -6.28
N PRO A 51 8.76 -4.04 -7.15
CA PRO A 51 8.25 -4.58 -8.41
C PRO A 51 9.36 -4.91 -9.39
N SER A 52 9.09 -5.86 -10.28
CA SER A 52 9.92 -6.17 -11.44
C SER A 52 9.33 -5.49 -12.67
N LEU A 53 10.07 -4.54 -13.24
CA LEU A 53 9.66 -3.87 -14.49
C LEU A 53 9.76 -4.87 -15.64
N THR A 54 8.67 -5.05 -16.40
CA THR A 54 8.63 -5.93 -17.57
C THR A 54 8.70 -5.16 -18.88
N ALA A 55 8.19 -3.91 -18.92
CA ALA A 55 8.26 -3.02 -20.07
C ALA A 55 8.20 -1.55 -19.64
N GLY A 56 8.66 -0.63 -20.49
CA GLY A 56 8.63 0.81 -20.22
C GLY A 56 9.70 1.27 -19.24
N ARG A 57 9.33 2.16 -18.32
CA ARG A 57 10.22 2.74 -17.31
C ARG A 57 9.53 2.88 -15.94
N MET A 58 10.31 3.14 -14.92
CA MET A 58 9.79 3.51 -13.60
C MET A 58 9.12 4.90 -13.65
N PRO A 59 8.07 5.14 -12.82
CA PRO A 59 7.45 6.45 -12.65
C PRO A 59 8.43 7.45 -12.04
N GLU A 60 8.45 8.65 -12.59
CA GLU A 60 9.25 9.78 -12.07
C GLU A 60 8.39 10.89 -11.48
N ARG A 61 7.08 10.85 -11.73
CA ARG A 61 6.11 11.86 -11.29
C ARG A 61 4.89 11.22 -10.64
N ALA A 62 4.20 11.98 -9.83
CA ALA A 62 3.00 11.53 -9.13
C ALA A 62 1.80 11.21 -10.06
N ASP A 63 1.80 11.73 -11.29
CA ASP A 63 0.79 11.47 -12.34
C ASP A 63 1.16 10.28 -13.24
N GLU A 64 2.18 9.51 -12.90
CA GLU A 64 2.63 8.33 -13.62
C GLU A 64 2.39 7.06 -12.79
N CYS A 65 2.17 5.94 -13.46
CA CYS A 65 2.00 4.65 -12.82
C CYS A 65 2.73 3.52 -13.55
N LEU A 66 3.05 2.45 -12.79
CA LEU A 66 3.23 1.12 -13.37
C LEU A 66 1.89 0.41 -13.35
N ALA A 67 1.57 -0.27 -14.45
CA ALA A 67 0.37 -1.08 -14.55
C ALA A 67 0.71 -2.58 -14.49
N ASP A 68 -0.26 -3.39 -14.09
CA ASP A 68 -0.19 -4.84 -14.00
C ASP A 68 0.13 -5.47 -15.37
N ALA A 69 1.28 -6.15 -15.47
CA ALA A 69 1.75 -6.77 -16.71
C ALA A 69 0.85 -7.92 -17.22
N ASP A 70 0.03 -8.53 -16.36
CA ASP A 70 -0.95 -9.54 -16.77
C ASP A 70 -2.23 -8.93 -17.35
N ARG A 71 -2.50 -7.64 -17.10
CA ARG A 71 -3.73 -6.96 -17.53
C ARG A 71 -3.48 -5.97 -18.67
N PHE A 72 -2.34 -5.32 -18.67
CA PHE A 72 -1.96 -4.31 -19.64
C PHE A 72 -0.80 -4.80 -20.53
N THR A 73 -0.66 -4.20 -21.71
CA THR A 73 0.35 -4.56 -22.71
C THR A 73 1.25 -3.37 -23.03
N GLU A 74 2.34 -3.60 -23.76
CA GLU A 74 3.23 -2.52 -24.22
C GLU A 74 2.51 -1.48 -25.11
N ALA A 75 1.41 -1.86 -25.79
CA ALA A 75 0.57 -0.94 -26.55
C ALA A 75 -0.19 0.07 -25.68
N ASP A 76 -0.22 -0.14 -24.36
CA ASP A 76 -0.90 0.72 -23.40
C ASP A 76 0.04 1.75 -22.75
N LEU A 77 1.34 1.65 -23.04
CA LEU A 77 2.33 2.65 -22.60
C LEU A 77 2.02 4.03 -23.18
N GLY A 78 2.04 5.03 -22.34
CA GLY A 78 1.70 6.41 -22.67
C GLY A 78 0.21 6.75 -22.64
N LYS A 79 -0.69 5.76 -22.51
CA LYS A 79 -2.12 5.99 -22.34
C LYS A 79 -2.46 6.40 -20.91
N THR A 80 -3.63 6.99 -20.74
CA THR A 80 -4.12 7.50 -19.46
C THR A 80 -5.20 6.59 -18.88
N LEU A 81 -5.04 6.27 -17.62
CA LEU A 81 -6.05 5.64 -16.79
C LEU A 81 -6.72 6.71 -15.93
N THR A 82 -8.06 6.81 -15.99
CA THR A 82 -8.83 7.82 -15.26
C THR A 82 -9.58 7.18 -14.10
N VAL A 83 -9.24 7.59 -12.88
CA VAL A 83 -9.89 7.11 -11.65
C VAL A 83 -11.23 7.81 -11.48
N GLN A 84 -12.28 7.03 -11.20
CA GLN A 84 -13.60 7.57 -10.88
C GLN A 84 -13.62 8.10 -9.45
N ALA A 85 -13.63 9.41 -9.28
CA ALA A 85 -13.53 10.09 -7.98
C ALA A 85 -14.57 9.61 -6.94
N ALA A 86 -15.77 9.23 -7.36
CA ALA A 86 -16.82 8.72 -6.47
C ALA A 86 -16.45 7.41 -5.77
N SER A 87 -15.45 6.66 -6.26
CA SER A 87 -15.02 5.38 -5.68
C SER A 87 -13.93 5.51 -4.61
N VAL A 88 -13.26 6.67 -4.47
CA VAL A 88 -11.99 6.77 -3.74
C VAL A 88 -11.95 7.83 -2.64
N ASN A 89 -13.06 8.52 -2.32
CA ASN A 89 -13.16 9.46 -1.18
C ASN A 89 -11.92 10.39 -1.01
N ASP A 90 -11.49 11.02 -2.08
CA ASP A 90 -10.31 11.91 -2.09
C ASP A 90 -8.98 11.24 -1.68
N ALA A 91 -8.84 9.93 -1.91
CA ALA A 91 -7.63 9.19 -1.56
C ALA A 91 -6.40 9.57 -2.40
N PHE A 92 -6.58 10.26 -3.52
CA PHE A 92 -5.52 10.61 -4.45
C PHE A 92 -5.41 12.13 -4.65
N THR A 93 -4.21 12.59 -4.94
CA THR A 93 -3.94 14.01 -5.28
C THR A 93 -4.41 14.36 -6.69
N GLN A 94 -4.68 13.36 -7.52
CA GLN A 94 -5.16 13.49 -8.91
C GLN A 94 -5.97 12.27 -9.34
N THR A 95 -6.72 12.40 -10.43
CA THR A 95 -7.59 11.34 -10.93
C THR A 95 -7.14 10.74 -12.26
N ALA A 96 -6.05 11.22 -12.85
CA ALA A 96 -5.54 10.74 -14.12
C ALA A 96 -4.07 10.30 -13.96
N PHE A 97 -3.75 9.10 -14.39
CA PHE A 97 -2.42 8.52 -14.31
C PHE A 97 -1.97 8.00 -15.68
N THR A 98 -0.78 8.40 -16.11
CA THR A 98 -0.18 7.90 -17.34
C THR A 98 0.54 6.57 -17.08
N ILE A 99 0.23 5.53 -17.81
CA ILE A 99 0.94 4.25 -17.77
C ILE A 99 2.32 4.43 -18.40
N VAL A 100 3.38 4.42 -17.61
CA VAL A 100 4.76 4.60 -18.11
C VAL A 100 5.56 3.31 -18.10
N GLY A 101 5.06 2.28 -17.43
CA GLY A 101 5.68 0.97 -17.41
C GLY A 101 4.68 -0.11 -17.01
N LEU A 102 5.09 -1.35 -17.27
CA LEU A 102 4.38 -2.55 -16.85
C LEU A 102 5.24 -3.29 -15.83
N ALA A 103 4.60 -3.86 -14.80
CA ALA A 103 5.33 -4.53 -13.75
C ALA A 103 4.59 -5.76 -13.20
N GLU A 104 5.38 -6.66 -12.66
CA GLU A 104 4.97 -7.69 -11.72
C GLU A 104 5.32 -7.28 -10.30
N THR A 105 4.57 -7.74 -9.30
CA THR A 105 4.85 -7.48 -7.89
C THR A 105 4.80 -8.78 -7.08
N PRO A 106 5.69 -8.95 -6.07
CA PRO A 106 5.64 -10.10 -5.16
C PRO A 106 4.33 -10.24 -4.38
N LEU A 107 3.50 -9.19 -4.33
CA LEU A 107 2.18 -9.23 -3.70
C LEU A 107 1.18 -10.13 -4.44
N TYR A 108 1.44 -10.43 -5.71
CA TYR A 108 0.60 -11.29 -6.54
C TYR A 108 1.43 -12.35 -7.26
N LEU A 109 1.38 -13.59 -6.76
CA LEU A 109 2.12 -14.72 -7.32
C LEU A 109 1.34 -15.47 -8.42
N GLY A 110 0.06 -15.16 -8.60
CA GLY A 110 -0.82 -15.77 -9.58
C GLY A 110 -1.65 -14.74 -10.33
N ALA A 111 -2.51 -15.19 -11.22
CA ALA A 111 -3.35 -14.33 -12.05
C ALA A 111 -4.51 -13.66 -11.27
N GLU A 112 -4.87 -14.19 -10.10
CA GLU A 112 -5.95 -13.63 -9.28
C GLU A 112 -5.47 -12.42 -8.50
N ARG A 113 -6.22 -11.29 -8.56
CA ARG A 113 -5.92 -10.04 -7.85
C ARG A 113 -6.77 -9.85 -6.60
N GLY A 114 -7.68 -10.79 -6.30
CA GLY A 114 -8.54 -10.77 -5.13
C GLY A 114 -9.93 -10.17 -5.39
N THR A 115 -10.64 -9.95 -4.29
CA THR A 115 -12.01 -9.43 -4.28
C THR A 115 -12.06 -8.02 -3.71
N THR A 116 -13.11 -7.30 -4.06
CA THR A 116 -13.37 -5.93 -3.61
C THR A 116 -14.86 -5.73 -3.37
N SER A 117 -15.23 -4.68 -2.65
CA SER A 117 -16.62 -4.25 -2.51
C SER A 117 -17.09 -3.36 -3.67
N LEU A 118 -16.19 -3.01 -4.61
CA LEU A 118 -16.48 -2.15 -5.75
C LEU A 118 -16.87 -2.95 -7.00
N GLY A 119 -17.58 -2.30 -7.91
CA GLY A 119 -17.92 -2.84 -9.23
C GLY A 119 -18.53 -4.24 -9.19
N GLY A 120 -17.94 -5.15 -9.92
CA GLY A 120 -18.37 -6.56 -10.02
C GLY A 120 -17.85 -7.48 -8.88
N GLY A 121 -17.21 -6.92 -7.85
CA GLY A 121 -16.71 -7.68 -6.70
C GLY A 121 -15.34 -8.35 -6.91
N THR A 122 -14.71 -8.17 -8.08
CA THR A 122 -13.40 -8.74 -8.41
C THR A 122 -12.46 -7.64 -8.91
N LEU A 123 -11.21 -7.69 -8.47
CA LEU A 123 -10.14 -6.83 -8.98
C LEU A 123 -9.67 -7.34 -10.35
N ASN A 124 -9.61 -6.45 -11.34
CA ASN A 124 -9.13 -6.76 -12.68
C ASN A 124 -7.60 -6.68 -12.81
N GLY A 125 -6.93 -5.96 -11.90
CA GLY A 125 -5.50 -5.73 -11.91
C GLY A 125 -5.08 -4.79 -10.80
N PHE A 126 -3.83 -4.33 -10.87
CA PHE A 126 -3.29 -3.31 -9.96
C PHE A 126 -2.58 -2.20 -10.73
N VAL A 127 -2.36 -1.09 -10.03
CA VAL A 127 -1.41 -0.03 -10.43
C VAL A 127 -0.51 0.31 -9.26
N LEU A 128 0.77 0.58 -9.54
CA LEU A 128 1.74 1.04 -8.56
C LEU A 128 1.96 2.54 -8.78
N LEU A 129 1.75 3.31 -7.74
CA LEU A 129 1.79 4.77 -7.75
C LEU A 129 2.90 5.28 -6.83
N GLN A 130 3.51 6.39 -7.19
CA GLN A 130 4.40 7.12 -6.29
C GLN A 130 3.67 7.49 -4.98
N PRO A 131 4.37 7.52 -3.82
CA PRO A 131 3.77 7.89 -2.54
C PRO A 131 3.02 9.23 -2.57
N GLU A 132 3.50 10.19 -3.36
CA GLU A 132 2.95 11.54 -3.52
C GLU A 132 1.62 11.57 -4.30
N ALA A 133 1.28 10.49 -4.99
CA ALA A 133 -0.01 10.34 -5.65
C ALA A 133 -1.16 10.17 -4.67
N PHE A 134 -0.86 9.71 -3.45
CA PHE A 134 -1.87 9.52 -2.40
C PHE A 134 -2.05 10.80 -1.58
N ALA A 135 -3.30 11.22 -1.37
CA ALA A 135 -3.65 12.35 -0.53
C ALA A 135 -3.75 11.99 0.96
N MET A 136 -3.72 10.69 1.29
CA MET A 136 -3.78 10.18 2.66
C MET A 136 -2.44 10.44 3.38
N ASP A 137 -2.48 10.97 4.58
CA ASP A 137 -1.34 11.22 5.48
C ASP A 137 -0.99 10.01 6.37
N TYR A 138 -1.68 8.88 6.16
CA TYR A 138 -1.48 7.64 6.91
C TYR A 138 -1.25 6.46 5.95
N PHE A 139 -0.67 5.38 6.47
CA PHE A 139 -0.54 4.11 5.78
C PHE A 139 -1.72 3.19 6.09
N THR A 140 -2.13 2.39 5.12
CA THR A 140 -3.12 1.31 5.29
C THR A 140 -2.45 0.01 5.73
N GLU A 141 -1.17 -0.15 5.42
CA GLU A 141 -0.38 -1.36 5.63
C GLU A 141 1.06 -1.00 6.00
N ILE A 142 1.74 -1.87 6.73
CA ILE A 142 3.21 -1.87 6.88
C ILE A 142 3.70 -3.25 6.47
N TYR A 143 4.54 -3.29 5.45
CA TYR A 143 5.20 -4.51 4.99
C TYR A 143 6.49 -4.73 5.77
N LEU A 144 6.73 -5.97 6.16
CA LEU A 144 7.91 -6.36 6.93
C LEU A 144 8.71 -7.40 6.15
N LEU A 145 10.01 -7.21 6.08
CA LEU A 145 10.96 -8.23 5.67
C LEU A 145 11.62 -8.79 6.93
N LEU A 146 11.41 -10.08 7.19
CA LEU A 146 11.92 -10.74 8.38
C LEU A 146 13.27 -11.40 8.11
N ASP A 147 14.12 -11.43 9.14
CA ASP A 147 15.34 -12.23 9.11
C ASP A 147 14.99 -13.72 8.96
N GLY A 148 15.83 -14.45 8.22
CA GLY A 148 15.63 -15.88 7.99
C GLY A 148 14.65 -16.24 6.87
N THR A 149 13.89 -15.28 6.32
CA THR A 149 12.97 -15.56 5.18
C THR A 149 13.64 -15.41 3.82
N GLN A 150 14.82 -14.79 3.74
CA GLN A 150 15.50 -14.57 2.46
C GLN A 150 16.12 -15.86 1.91
N GLY A 151 15.83 -16.13 0.64
CA GLY A 151 16.36 -17.30 -0.06
C GLY A 151 15.70 -18.61 0.36
N THR A 152 14.68 -18.56 1.22
CA THR A 152 13.81 -19.70 1.52
C THR A 152 12.66 -19.76 0.51
N ASP A 153 12.22 -20.96 0.21
CA ASP A 153 11.00 -21.15 -0.59
C ASP A 153 9.81 -20.66 0.23
N LEU A 154 8.96 -19.83 -0.35
CA LEU A 154 7.77 -19.24 0.27
C LEU A 154 6.79 -20.30 0.84
N TYR A 155 6.80 -21.50 0.26
CA TYR A 155 5.95 -22.61 0.67
C TYR A 155 6.69 -23.67 1.50
N SER A 156 7.84 -23.32 2.07
CA SER A 156 8.64 -24.25 2.89
C SER A 156 8.32 -24.10 4.38
N ASP A 157 8.45 -25.21 5.12
CA ASP A 157 8.36 -25.19 6.59
C ASP A 157 9.33 -24.19 7.21
N ALA A 158 10.50 -24.00 6.60
CA ALA A 158 11.52 -23.05 7.09
C ALA A 158 11.05 -21.59 6.99
N TYR A 159 10.29 -21.24 5.95
CA TYR A 159 9.68 -19.92 5.84
C TYR A 159 8.58 -19.74 6.90
N ASP A 160 7.69 -20.70 7.02
CA ASP A 160 6.59 -20.67 8.00
C ASP A 160 7.12 -20.61 9.43
N ASP A 161 8.13 -21.40 9.79
CA ASP A 161 8.79 -21.38 11.08
C ASP A 161 9.40 -20.00 11.41
N ALA A 162 10.04 -19.35 10.43
CA ALA A 162 10.63 -18.02 10.62
C ALA A 162 9.55 -16.96 10.85
N VAL A 163 8.45 -17.01 10.11
CA VAL A 163 7.29 -16.09 10.29
C VAL A 163 6.62 -16.34 11.64
N ASP A 164 6.37 -17.60 11.99
CA ASP A 164 5.69 -17.97 13.25
C ASP A 164 6.53 -17.63 14.48
N ALA A 165 7.85 -17.73 14.41
CA ALA A 165 8.75 -17.29 15.48
C ALA A 165 8.63 -15.78 15.79
N MET A 166 8.37 -14.96 14.77
CA MET A 166 8.20 -13.50 14.91
C MET A 166 6.79 -13.08 15.32
N ARG A 167 5.78 -13.90 15.13
CA ARG A 167 4.38 -13.58 15.38
C ARG A 167 4.09 -13.06 16.80
N PRO A 168 4.60 -13.67 17.90
CA PRO A 168 4.39 -13.14 19.25
C PRO A 168 4.97 -11.74 19.45
N THR A 169 6.21 -11.50 18.94
CA THR A 169 6.89 -10.20 19.02
C THR A 169 6.10 -9.13 18.25
N LEU A 170 5.70 -9.42 17.02
CA LEU A 170 4.91 -8.50 16.20
C LEU A 170 3.52 -8.23 16.82
N THR A 171 2.90 -9.25 17.41
CA THR A 171 1.59 -9.08 18.09
C THR A 171 1.71 -8.19 19.32
N ALA A 172 2.77 -8.34 20.11
CA ALA A 172 3.02 -7.48 21.27
C ALA A 172 3.31 -6.04 20.83
N ALA A 173 4.15 -5.85 19.83
CA ALA A 173 4.47 -4.55 19.24
C ALA A 173 3.24 -3.82 18.69
N LEU A 174 2.37 -4.52 17.97
CA LEU A 174 1.10 -3.98 17.47
C LEU A 174 0.18 -3.49 18.61
N LYS A 175 0.07 -4.27 19.70
CA LYS A 175 -0.74 -3.87 20.86
C LYS A 175 -0.17 -2.63 21.54
N GLU A 176 1.14 -2.57 21.72
CA GLU A 176 1.83 -1.42 22.31
C GLU A 176 1.60 -0.15 21.48
N ARG A 177 1.80 -0.24 20.15
CA ARG A 177 1.59 0.89 19.23
C ARG A 177 0.11 1.32 19.21
N ALA A 178 -0.82 0.38 19.20
CA ALA A 178 -2.24 0.68 19.23
C ALA A 178 -2.65 1.39 20.53
N GLN A 179 -2.12 0.96 21.68
CA GLN A 179 -2.38 1.61 22.95
C GLN A 179 -1.78 3.02 22.99
N LYS A 180 -0.51 3.18 22.57
CA LYS A 180 0.12 4.48 22.49
C LYS A 180 -0.69 5.44 21.61
N ARG A 181 -1.10 5.01 20.41
CA ARG A 181 -1.89 5.82 19.49
C ARG A 181 -3.25 6.23 20.09
N TYR A 182 -3.90 5.32 20.79
CA TYR A 182 -5.14 5.63 21.51
C TYR A 182 -4.92 6.71 22.58
N ASP A 183 -3.87 6.58 23.38
CA ASP A 183 -3.55 7.53 24.47
C ASP A 183 -3.22 8.91 23.87
N ASP A 184 -2.39 8.99 22.81
CA ASP A 184 -2.05 10.22 22.12
C ASP A 184 -3.31 10.95 21.59
N ILE A 185 -4.25 10.24 20.95
CA ILE A 185 -5.51 10.81 20.44
C ILE A 185 -6.38 11.35 21.59
N ILE A 186 -6.47 10.63 22.70
CA ILE A 186 -7.23 11.10 23.86
C ILE A 186 -6.62 12.34 24.49
N ASP A 187 -5.30 12.40 24.59
CA ASP A 187 -4.61 13.55 25.14
C ASP A 187 -4.73 14.80 24.23
N GLU A 188 -4.58 14.62 22.92
CA GLU A 188 -4.84 15.69 21.94
C GLU A 188 -6.28 16.23 22.03
N ALA A 189 -7.27 15.34 22.17
CA ALA A 189 -8.68 15.75 22.31
C ALA A 189 -8.94 16.50 23.63
N ARG A 190 -8.33 16.06 24.74
CA ARG A 190 -8.42 16.75 26.04
C ARG A 190 -7.81 18.13 25.99
N ASP A 191 -6.64 18.27 25.36
CA ASP A 191 -5.95 19.54 25.22
C ASP A 191 -6.74 20.52 24.36
N ALA A 192 -7.32 20.03 23.24
CA ALA A 192 -8.19 20.84 22.40
C ALA A 192 -9.43 21.34 23.16
N LEU A 193 -10.06 20.46 23.94
CA LEU A 193 -11.20 20.84 24.78
C LEU A 193 -10.82 21.86 25.85
N SER A 194 -9.68 21.68 26.52
CA SER A 194 -9.19 22.62 27.55
C SER A 194 -8.88 24.00 26.96
N LYS A 195 -8.33 24.07 25.75
CA LYS A 195 -8.10 25.33 25.05
C LYS A 195 -9.42 26.03 24.72
N ALA A 196 -10.36 25.30 24.12
CA ALA A 196 -11.68 25.85 23.79
C ALA A 196 -12.44 26.37 25.02
N GLN A 197 -12.33 25.70 26.18
CA GLN A 197 -12.94 26.15 27.44
C GLN A 197 -12.31 27.43 28.04
N LYS A 198 -11.07 27.72 27.71
CA LYS A 198 -10.38 28.95 28.18
C LYS A 198 -10.65 30.17 27.32
N GLU A 199 -11.12 29.95 26.07
CA GLU A 199 -11.46 31.02 25.12
C GLU A 199 -12.94 31.50 25.27
N TYR A 200 -13.74 30.82 26.08
CA TYR A 200 -15.09 31.20 26.49
C TYR A 200 -15.09 31.78 27.93
#